data_7182a2c917a278a6a9d13c843e28c4f7
#
_entry.id   7182a2c917a278a6a9d13c843e28c4f7
#
_cell.length_a   1.000
_cell.length_b   1.000
_cell.length_c   1.000
_cell.angle_alpha   90.00
_cell.angle_beta   90.00
_cell.angle_gamma   90.00
#
_symmetry.space_group_name_H-M   'P 1'
#
loop_
_entity.id
_entity.type
_entity.pdbx_description
1 polymer ?
#
loop_
_entity_poly.entity_id
_entity_poly.type
_entity_poly.pdbx_seq_one_letter_code
_entity_poly.pdbx_strand_id
1 'polypeptide(L)'
;PYFADIIKAVSRGGAKVIALDFLQLIPLNKKIDGEDHDGIMAEALMEAENVIMINLLRWDNTLQGLRAVNPLPRYRYALEPNTIGFANLSIDNDGYVRRQTLLLNDAQNNNYAYIGLQVISKYFNSVIKKEKNELTVNDCIIPVNRYSEMMINFAGPSGTFPIVSFYKIWQLAQQGNTEFFENNFKNKMVLIGPGNIYSQDFKPTPYYRS
;
A
#
# COMPACT_ATOMS: atom_id res chain seq x y z
N PRO A 1 -12.41 -1.21 -14.45
CA PRO A 1 -13.23 -2.28 -13.86
C PRO A 1 -12.37 -3.35 -13.17
N TYR A 2 -11.31 -3.89 -13.80
CA TYR A 2 -10.55 -5.03 -13.28
C TYR A 2 -10.10 -4.91 -11.81
N PHE A 3 -9.55 -3.76 -11.42
CA PHE A 3 -9.16 -3.51 -10.02
C PHE A 3 -10.37 -3.48 -9.09
N ALA A 4 -11.46 -2.87 -9.52
CA ALA A 4 -12.69 -2.81 -8.73
C ALA A 4 -13.25 -4.21 -8.46
N ASP A 5 -13.32 -5.06 -9.48
CA ASP A 5 -13.78 -6.44 -9.35
C ASP A 5 -12.93 -7.23 -8.35
N ILE A 6 -11.61 -7.11 -8.46
CA ILE A 6 -10.67 -7.79 -7.58
C ILE A 6 -10.79 -7.28 -6.14
N ILE A 7 -10.85 -5.96 -5.93
CA ILE A 7 -11.00 -5.36 -4.60
C ILE A 7 -12.27 -5.89 -3.93
N LYS A 8 -13.40 -5.85 -4.65
CA LYS A 8 -14.68 -6.37 -4.13
C LYS A 8 -14.60 -7.86 -3.80
N ALA A 9 -14.05 -8.69 -4.70
CA ALA A 9 -13.95 -10.12 -4.49
C ALA A 9 -13.02 -10.48 -3.31
N VAL A 10 -11.85 -9.83 -3.21
CA VAL A 10 -10.89 -10.06 -2.12
C VAL A 10 -11.43 -9.57 -0.78
N SER A 11 -12.11 -8.41 -0.75
CA SER A 11 -12.76 -7.90 0.46
C SER A 11 -13.87 -8.83 0.93
N ARG A 12 -14.78 -9.25 0.03
CA ARG A 12 -15.85 -10.22 0.33
C ARG A 12 -15.31 -11.59 0.76
N GLY A 13 -14.13 -11.98 0.25
CA GLY A 13 -13.39 -13.16 0.70
C GLY A 13 -12.79 -13.04 2.10
N GLY A 14 -13.04 -11.93 2.80
CA GLY A 14 -12.66 -11.73 4.19
C GLY A 14 -11.21 -11.27 4.40
N ALA A 15 -10.55 -10.70 3.39
CA ALA A 15 -9.28 -10.03 3.59
C ALA A 15 -9.41 -8.93 4.65
N LYS A 16 -8.49 -8.87 5.59
CA LYS A 16 -8.52 -7.84 6.64
C LYS A 16 -8.05 -6.48 6.13
N VAL A 17 -7.08 -6.49 5.23
CA VAL A 17 -6.53 -5.28 4.61
C VAL A 17 -6.13 -5.58 3.18
N ILE A 18 -6.43 -4.65 2.28
CA ILE A 18 -5.99 -4.67 0.88
C ILE A 18 -5.13 -3.42 0.65
N ALA A 19 -3.84 -3.61 0.40
CA ALA A 19 -2.93 -2.51 0.09
C ALA A 19 -2.68 -2.44 -1.41
N LEU A 20 -2.88 -1.26 -2.00
CA LEU A 20 -2.69 -1.00 -3.43
C LEU A 20 -1.37 -0.24 -3.61
N ASP A 21 -0.35 -0.95 -4.12
CA ASP A 21 0.98 -0.38 -4.41
C ASP A 21 1.04 0.14 -5.84
N PHE A 22 0.14 1.04 -6.18
CA PHE A 22 0.17 1.83 -7.40
C PHE A 22 -0.47 3.20 -7.18
N LEU A 23 0.13 4.21 -7.80
CA LEU A 23 -0.29 5.59 -7.63
C LEU A 23 -1.08 6.07 -8.85
N GLN A 24 -2.38 6.21 -8.71
CA GLN A 24 -3.27 6.72 -9.75
C GLN A 24 -3.34 8.25 -9.66
N LEU A 25 -2.64 8.92 -10.58
CA LEU A 25 -2.54 10.39 -10.63
C LEU A 25 -3.39 11.02 -11.72
N ILE A 26 -3.64 10.28 -12.80
CA ILE A 26 -4.30 10.80 -14.00
C ILE A 26 -5.71 10.22 -14.08
N PRO A 27 -6.75 11.09 -14.10
CA PRO A 27 -8.10 10.60 -14.24
C PRO A 27 -8.33 10.05 -15.67
N LEU A 28 -9.13 9.03 -15.76
CA LEU A 28 -9.65 8.54 -17.03
C LEU A 28 -10.78 9.48 -17.49
N ASN A 29 -10.42 10.63 -18.04
CA ASN A 29 -11.36 11.69 -18.44
C ASN A 29 -12.37 11.28 -19.54
N LYS A 30 -12.19 10.09 -20.12
CA LYS A 30 -13.10 9.55 -21.13
C LYS A 30 -13.72 8.27 -20.60
N LYS A 31 -15.03 8.14 -20.80
CA LYS A 31 -15.68 6.86 -20.62
C LYS A 31 -15.08 5.87 -21.61
N ILE A 32 -14.63 4.73 -21.14
CA ILE A 32 -14.19 3.60 -21.96
C ILE A 32 -15.40 2.67 -22.04
N ASP A 33 -15.81 2.34 -23.24
CA ASP A 33 -17.03 1.51 -23.50
C ASP A 33 -18.30 2.08 -22.81
N GLY A 34 -18.36 3.43 -22.67
CA GLY A 34 -19.49 4.11 -22.03
C GLY A 34 -19.44 4.15 -20.51
N GLU A 35 -18.47 3.51 -19.88
CA GLU A 35 -18.36 3.40 -18.41
C GLU A 35 -17.40 4.42 -17.79
N ASP A 36 -17.76 4.95 -16.61
CA ASP A 36 -16.91 5.77 -15.76
C ASP A 36 -16.05 4.87 -14.86
N HIS A 37 -14.89 4.46 -15.37
CA HIS A 37 -14.01 3.53 -14.65
C HIS A 37 -13.46 4.09 -13.35
N ASP A 38 -13.25 5.42 -13.27
CA ASP A 38 -12.84 6.06 -12.02
C ASP A 38 -13.97 6.02 -10.98
N GLY A 39 -15.24 6.14 -11.43
CA GLY A 39 -16.40 5.97 -10.59
C GLY A 39 -16.52 4.56 -10.05
N ILE A 40 -16.44 3.58 -10.91
CA ILE A 40 -16.51 2.17 -10.55
C ILE A 40 -15.41 1.81 -9.52
N MET A 41 -14.19 2.36 -9.71
CA MET A 41 -13.10 2.16 -8.75
C MET A 41 -13.40 2.82 -7.39
N ALA A 42 -13.89 4.06 -7.40
CA ALA A 42 -14.25 4.77 -6.18
C ALA A 42 -15.36 4.04 -5.39
N GLU A 43 -16.38 3.55 -6.08
CA GLU A 43 -17.43 2.73 -5.45
C GLU A 43 -16.87 1.44 -4.83
N ALA A 44 -15.93 0.77 -5.50
CA ALA A 44 -15.31 -0.43 -4.96
C ALA A 44 -14.47 -0.12 -3.70
N LEU A 45 -13.78 1.02 -3.66
CA LEU A 45 -13.04 1.48 -2.49
C LEU A 45 -13.96 1.76 -1.30
N MET A 46 -15.11 2.42 -1.56
CA MET A 46 -16.13 2.70 -0.53
C MET A 46 -16.77 1.43 0.01
N GLU A 47 -17.12 0.48 -0.88
CA GLU A 47 -17.76 -0.78 -0.49
C GLU A 47 -16.81 -1.68 0.32
N ALA A 48 -15.52 -1.66 0.00
CA ALA A 48 -14.55 -2.55 0.63
C ALA A 48 -14.13 -2.09 2.05
N GLU A 49 -14.08 -0.77 2.32
CA GLU A 49 -13.72 -0.14 3.61
C GLU A 49 -12.35 -0.52 4.19
N ASN A 50 -11.70 -1.58 3.68
CA ASN A 50 -10.44 -2.14 4.17
C ASN A 50 -9.25 -1.88 3.24
N VAL A 51 -9.36 -0.91 2.34
CA VAL A 51 -8.34 -0.60 1.33
C VAL A 51 -7.40 0.50 1.81
N ILE A 52 -6.12 0.33 1.54
CA ILE A 52 -5.06 1.32 1.73
C ILE A 52 -4.44 1.62 0.37
N MET A 53 -4.27 2.90 0.04
CA MET A 53 -3.56 3.35 -1.16
C MET A 53 -2.24 4.01 -0.80
N ILE A 54 -1.33 4.07 -1.79
CA ILE A 54 -0.07 4.78 -1.63
C ILE A 54 -0.17 6.25 -2.01
N ASN A 55 0.70 7.05 -1.40
CA ASN A 55 1.18 8.32 -1.93
C ASN A 55 2.71 8.30 -2.02
N LEU A 56 3.28 9.33 -2.63
CA LEU A 56 4.72 9.56 -2.65
C LEU A 56 5.04 10.92 -2.03
N LEU A 57 6.10 11.00 -1.27
CA LEU A 57 6.64 12.25 -0.77
C LEU A 57 7.82 12.66 -1.67
N ARG A 58 7.72 13.79 -2.34
CA ARG A 58 8.75 14.32 -3.25
C ARG A 58 9.24 15.67 -2.76
N TRP A 59 10.52 15.93 -2.98
CA TRP A 59 11.09 17.24 -2.69
C TRP A 59 10.46 18.30 -3.59
N ASP A 60 10.02 19.39 -3.00
CA ASP A 60 9.49 20.56 -3.68
C ASP A 60 10.39 21.76 -3.43
N ASN A 61 11.00 22.26 -4.50
CA ASN A 61 11.96 23.39 -4.42
C ASN A 61 11.29 24.70 -3.98
N THR A 62 10.01 24.87 -4.25
CA THR A 62 9.28 26.07 -3.85
C THR A 62 8.99 26.07 -2.35
N LEU A 63 8.61 24.91 -1.82
CA LEU A 63 8.31 24.74 -0.39
C LEU A 63 9.57 24.47 0.46
N GLN A 64 10.72 24.22 -0.18
CA GLN A 64 11.97 23.82 0.47
C GLN A 64 11.77 22.62 1.41
N GLY A 65 10.98 21.64 0.98
CA GLY A 65 10.64 20.47 1.77
C GLY A 65 9.88 19.41 0.99
N LEU A 66 9.44 18.37 1.68
CA LEU A 66 8.66 17.32 1.08
C LEU A 66 7.22 17.79 0.79
N ARG A 67 6.66 17.33 -0.31
CA ARG A 67 5.26 17.47 -0.68
C ARG A 67 4.67 16.12 -1.02
N ALA A 68 3.46 15.86 -0.53
CA ALA A 68 2.72 14.65 -0.85
C ALA A 68 2.13 14.71 -2.25
N VAL A 69 2.40 13.67 -3.04
CA VAL A 69 1.76 13.37 -4.32
C VAL A 69 0.74 12.28 -4.05
N ASN A 70 -0.51 12.68 -3.89
CA ASN A 70 -1.59 11.82 -3.47
C ASN A 70 -2.34 11.20 -4.65
N PRO A 71 -3.07 10.08 -4.46
CA PRO A 71 -4.04 9.57 -5.43
C PRO A 71 -5.09 10.61 -5.81
N LEU A 72 -5.83 10.34 -6.88
CA LEU A 72 -6.93 11.18 -7.33
C LEU A 72 -7.86 11.58 -6.18
N PRO A 73 -8.35 12.83 -6.13
CA PRO A 73 -9.26 13.29 -5.06
C PRO A 73 -10.47 12.37 -4.89
N ARG A 74 -11.05 11.88 -6.00
CA ARG A 74 -12.19 10.96 -6.01
C ARG A 74 -11.92 9.68 -5.20
N TYR A 75 -10.72 9.11 -5.32
CA TYR A 75 -10.32 7.92 -4.57
C TYR A 75 -10.09 8.25 -3.09
N ARG A 76 -9.44 9.39 -2.82
CA ARG A 76 -9.23 9.83 -1.42
C ARG A 76 -10.53 10.06 -0.66
N TYR A 77 -11.57 10.58 -1.31
CA TYR A 77 -12.89 10.74 -0.70
C TYR A 77 -13.64 9.42 -0.52
N ALA A 78 -13.31 8.40 -1.33
CA ALA A 78 -13.87 7.06 -1.23
C ALA A 78 -13.22 6.20 -0.13
N LEU A 79 -12.07 6.62 0.38
CA LEU A 79 -11.32 5.91 1.39
C LEU A 79 -11.66 6.44 2.79
N GLU A 80 -11.57 5.56 3.79
CA GLU A 80 -11.62 5.97 5.18
C GLU A 80 -10.43 6.86 5.58
N PRO A 81 -10.54 7.68 6.62
CA PRO A 81 -9.41 8.43 7.16
C PRO A 81 -8.22 7.52 7.49
N ASN A 82 -6.99 8.03 7.29
CA ASN A 82 -5.73 7.33 7.60
C ASN A 82 -5.49 6.03 6.83
N THR A 83 -6.06 5.91 5.61
CA THR A 83 -5.84 4.75 4.73
C THR A 83 -4.94 5.07 3.53
N ILE A 84 -4.14 6.11 3.63
CA ILE A 84 -3.10 6.45 2.65
C ILE A 84 -1.75 6.43 3.36
N GLY A 85 -0.80 5.66 2.81
CA GLY A 85 0.56 5.59 3.32
C GLY A 85 1.59 5.91 2.24
N PHE A 86 2.74 6.50 2.62
CA PHE A 86 3.78 6.73 1.63
C PHE A 86 4.53 5.44 1.28
N ALA A 87 4.96 5.34 0.00
CA ALA A 87 5.67 4.17 -0.54
C ALA A 87 7.14 4.44 -0.86
N ASN A 88 7.69 5.56 -0.41
CA ASN A 88 9.11 5.87 -0.62
C ASN A 88 10.00 4.84 0.07
N LEU A 89 10.98 4.30 -0.64
CA LEU A 89 11.98 3.39 -0.09
C LEU A 89 13.20 4.16 0.41
N SER A 90 13.75 3.72 1.55
CA SER A 90 15.04 4.18 2.05
C SER A 90 16.13 3.32 1.42
N ILE A 91 16.94 3.91 0.53
CA ILE A 91 18.03 3.23 -0.17
C ILE A 91 19.36 3.72 0.41
N ASP A 92 20.19 2.78 0.86
CA ASP A 92 21.53 3.09 1.37
C ASP A 92 22.47 3.57 0.22
N ASN A 93 23.58 4.23 0.54
CA ASN A 93 24.52 4.78 -0.45
C ASN A 93 25.12 3.72 -1.39
N ASP A 94 25.11 2.45 -1.02
CA ASP A 94 25.55 1.32 -1.82
C ASP A 94 24.43 0.71 -2.67
N GLY A 95 23.24 1.32 -2.68
CA GLY A 95 22.08 0.90 -3.47
C GLY A 95 21.21 -0.17 -2.81
N TYR A 96 21.58 -0.66 -1.64
CA TYR A 96 20.79 -1.68 -0.93
C TYR A 96 19.68 -1.08 -0.08
N VAL A 97 18.59 -1.84 0.08
CA VAL A 97 17.52 -1.53 1.02
C VAL A 97 17.72 -2.39 2.27
N ARG A 98 18.05 -1.75 3.40
CA ARG A 98 18.24 -2.43 4.71
C ARG A 98 17.37 -1.83 5.79
N ARG A 99 16.90 -0.63 5.57
CA ARG A 99 16.06 0.11 6.53
C ARG A 99 14.89 0.76 5.83
N GLN A 100 13.90 1.13 6.60
CA GLN A 100 12.74 1.85 6.12
C GLN A 100 12.38 2.98 7.07
N THR A 101 12.22 4.18 6.53
CA THR A 101 11.62 5.30 7.26
C THR A 101 10.14 5.02 7.44
N LEU A 102 9.64 5.09 8.66
CA LEU A 102 8.25 4.75 8.98
C LEU A 102 7.34 5.97 9.12
N LEU A 103 7.90 7.13 9.49
CA LEU A 103 7.17 8.40 9.57
C LEU A 103 7.96 9.51 8.89
N LEU A 104 7.27 10.34 8.12
CA LEU A 104 7.81 11.52 7.46
C LEU A 104 6.85 12.71 7.65
N ASN A 105 7.41 13.91 7.68
CA ASN A 105 6.63 15.15 7.66
C ASN A 105 6.84 15.85 6.32
N ASP A 106 5.78 16.47 5.80
CA ASP A 106 5.90 17.37 4.66
C ASP A 106 6.33 18.78 5.08
N ALA A 107 6.47 19.68 4.11
CA ALA A 107 6.86 21.07 4.32
C ALA A 107 5.84 21.88 5.16
N GLN A 108 4.61 21.43 5.26
CA GLN A 108 3.56 22.02 6.11
C GLN A 108 3.44 21.32 7.48
N ASN A 109 4.37 20.42 7.79
CA ASN A 109 4.40 19.63 9.02
C ASN A 109 3.24 18.63 9.17
N ASN A 110 2.61 18.22 8.06
CA ASN A 110 1.69 17.11 8.09
C ASN A 110 2.46 15.79 8.23
N ASN A 111 1.97 14.90 9.10
CA ASN A 111 2.58 13.61 9.35
C ASN A 111 2.07 12.57 8.35
N TYR A 112 2.98 11.77 7.80
CA TYR A 112 2.69 10.64 6.93
C TYR A 112 3.32 9.37 7.48
N ALA A 113 2.57 8.28 7.47
CA ALA A 113 3.07 6.97 7.83
C ALA A 113 3.40 6.15 6.56
N TYR A 114 4.43 5.31 6.65
CA TYR A 114 4.78 4.34 5.62
C TYR A 114 3.60 3.36 5.39
N ILE A 115 3.37 2.95 4.13
CA ILE A 115 2.26 2.07 3.79
C ILE A 115 2.22 0.79 4.64
N GLY A 116 3.36 0.15 4.89
CA GLY A 116 3.44 -1.05 5.74
C GLY A 116 2.96 -0.78 7.17
N LEU A 117 3.25 0.40 7.72
CA LEU A 117 2.78 0.80 9.04
C LEU A 117 1.26 1.04 9.05
N GLN A 118 0.70 1.65 7.99
CA GLN A 118 -0.75 1.80 7.82
C GLN A 118 -1.46 0.44 7.68
N VAL A 119 -0.86 -0.50 6.92
CA VAL A 119 -1.40 -1.87 6.77
C VAL A 119 -1.51 -2.56 8.12
N ILE A 120 -0.46 -2.48 8.95
CA ILE A 120 -0.46 -3.09 10.30
C ILE A 120 -1.48 -2.39 11.20
N SER A 121 -1.54 -1.07 11.18
CA SER A 121 -2.50 -0.26 11.93
C SER A 121 -3.94 -0.68 11.59
N LYS A 122 -4.28 -0.77 10.30
CA LYS A 122 -5.61 -1.19 9.84
C LYS A 122 -5.90 -2.65 10.19
N TYR A 123 -4.91 -3.54 10.06
CA TYR A 123 -5.06 -4.97 10.36
C TYR A 123 -5.44 -5.21 11.83
N PHE A 124 -4.81 -4.48 12.76
CA PHE A 124 -5.09 -4.58 14.19
C PHE A 124 -6.19 -3.62 14.67
N ASN A 125 -6.72 -2.78 13.78
CA ASN A 125 -7.63 -1.69 14.12
C ASN A 125 -7.07 -0.82 15.26
N SER A 126 -5.82 -0.42 15.15
CA SER A 126 -5.06 0.27 16.21
C SER A 126 -4.39 1.52 15.67
N VAL A 127 -4.29 2.54 16.51
CA VAL A 127 -3.65 3.82 16.18
C VAL A 127 -2.12 3.69 16.26
N ILE A 128 -1.43 4.34 15.33
CA ILE A 128 0.03 4.49 15.37
C ILE A 128 0.38 5.55 16.42
N LYS A 129 1.17 5.18 17.43
CA LYS A 129 1.68 6.08 18.46
C LYS A 129 3.19 6.21 18.34
N LYS A 130 3.73 7.43 18.51
CA LYS A 130 5.17 7.69 18.52
C LYS A 130 5.60 8.24 19.87
N GLU A 131 6.58 7.59 20.50
CA GLU A 131 7.21 8.03 21.73
C GLU A 131 8.73 7.96 21.58
N LYS A 132 9.40 9.12 21.56
CA LYS A 132 10.86 9.21 21.41
C LYS A 132 11.40 8.33 20.25
N ASN A 133 12.02 7.20 20.56
CA ASN A 133 12.65 6.27 19.61
C ASN A 133 11.84 4.99 19.41
N GLU A 134 10.55 5.02 19.68
CA GLU A 134 9.66 3.87 19.54
C GLU A 134 8.38 4.27 18.82
N LEU A 135 7.90 3.38 17.98
CA LEU A 135 6.55 3.42 17.43
C LEU A 135 5.78 2.25 18.00
N THR A 136 4.54 2.49 18.38
CA THR A 136 3.67 1.44 18.89
C THR A 136 2.43 1.32 18.00
N VAL A 137 2.12 0.10 17.59
CA VAL A 137 0.87 -0.26 16.90
C VAL A 137 0.31 -1.49 17.60
N ASN A 138 -0.91 -1.38 18.11
CA ASN A 138 -1.45 -2.37 19.04
C ASN A 138 -0.48 -2.52 20.22
N ASP A 139 -0.12 -3.71 20.63
CA ASP A 139 0.87 -3.97 21.71
C ASP A 139 2.29 -4.20 21.16
N CYS A 140 2.51 -3.98 19.86
CA CYS A 140 3.82 -4.18 19.24
C CYS A 140 4.64 -2.89 19.30
N ILE A 141 5.82 -2.97 19.94
CA ILE A 141 6.81 -1.89 19.96
C ILE A 141 7.76 -2.07 18.79
N ILE A 142 7.88 -1.04 17.95
CA ILE A 142 8.78 -0.98 16.81
C ILE A 142 9.91 -0.04 17.15
N PRO A 143 11.15 -0.53 17.37
CA PRO A 143 12.29 0.34 17.65
C PRO A 143 12.66 1.13 16.40
N VAL A 144 12.82 2.45 16.55
CA VAL A 144 13.22 3.35 15.48
C VAL A 144 14.34 4.27 15.96
N ASN A 145 15.15 4.75 15.03
CA ASN A 145 16.13 5.78 15.32
C ASN A 145 15.48 7.18 15.37
N ARG A 146 16.28 8.22 15.61
CA ARG A 146 15.83 9.63 15.64
C ARG A 146 15.16 10.11 14.34
N TYR A 147 15.40 9.43 13.23
CA TYR A 147 14.81 9.73 11.91
C TYR A 147 13.56 8.89 11.62
N SER A 148 13.05 8.17 12.62
CA SER A 148 11.94 7.22 12.47
C SER A 148 12.23 6.07 11.50
N GLU A 149 13.48 5.65 11.39
CA GLU A 149 13.90 4.52 10.56
C GLU A 149 14.01 3.25 11.40
N MET A 150 13.51 2.15 10.85
CA MET A 150 13.61 0.80 11.36
C MET A 150 14.52 -0.05 10.47
N MET A 151 15.35 -0.90 11.06
CA MET A 151 16.05 -1.96 10.30
C MET A 151 15.03 -3.03 9.89
N ILE A 152 15.05 -3.38 8.60
CA ILE A 152 14.13 -4.39 8.07
C ILE A 152 14.63 -5.78 8.45
N ASN A 153 13.81 -6.53 9.17
CA ASN A 153 14.02 -7.97 9.34
C ASN A 153 13.34 -8.71 8.17
N PHE A 154 14.09 -8.93 7.10
CA PHE A 154 13.58 -9.61 5.91
C PHE A 154 13.17 -11.05 6.24
N ALA A 155 11.95 -11.42 5.86
CA ALA A 155 11.41 -12.76 6.09
C ALA A 155 12.12 -13.85 5.27
N GLY A 156 12.74 -13.47 4.13
CA GLY A 156 13.46 -14.40 3.26
C GLY A 156 13.66 -13.85 1.84
N PRO A 157 14.17 -14.68 0.93
CA PRO A 157 14.39 -14.32 -0.47
C PRO A 157 13.07 -14.17 -1.26
N SER A 158 13.20 -13.85 -2.54
CA SER A 158 12.05 -13.85 -3.47
C SER A 158 11.29 -15.18 -3.41
N GLY A 159 9.96 -15.13 -3.42
CA GLY A 159 9.08 -16.30 -3.31
C GLY A 159 8.75 -16.73 -1.87
N THR A 160 9.25 -16.04 -0.84
CA THR A 160 8.88 -16.32 0.56
C THR A 160 7.38 -16.12 0.81
N PHE A 161 6.79 -15.14 0.18
CA PHE A 161 5.34 -14.90 0.25
C PHE A 161 4.62 -15.49 -0.96
N PRO A 162 3.41 -16.06 -0.80
CA PRO A 162 2.61 -16.53 -1.92
C PRO A 162 2.27 -15.39 -2.89
N ILE A 163 2.49 -15.61 -4.18
CA ILE A 163 2.15 -14.67 -5.25
C ILE A 163 1.12 -15.31 -6.16
N VAL A 164 0.06 -14.58 -6.46
CA VAL A 164 -0.97 -15.02 -7.40
C VAL A 164 -1.13 -13.99 -8.51
N SER A 165 -1.22 -14.45 -9.75
CA SER A 165 -1.41 -13.58 -10.90
C SER A 165 -2.70 -12.77 -10.78
N PHE A 166 -2.60 -11.45 -11.01
CA PHE A 166 -3.73 -10.53 -11.05
C PHE A 166 -4.84 -11.01 -12.01
N TYR A 167 -4.45 -11.48 -13.20
CA TYR A 167 -5.39 -11.99 -14.20
C TYR A 167 -6.15 -13.24 -13.70
N LYS A 168 -5.45 -14.16 -13.04
CA LYS A 168 -6.09 -15.35 -12.45
C LYS A 168 -7.12 -14.96 -11.38
N ILE A 169 -6.78 -14.01 -10.51
CA ILE A 169 -7.70 -13.52 -9.48
C ILE A 169 -8.93 -12.87 -10.11
N TRP A 170 -8.73 -12.06 -11.15
CA TRP A 170 -9.85 -11.45 -11.86
C TRP A 170 -10.76 -12.49 -12.52
N GLN A 171 -10.20 -13.51 -13.22
CA GLN A 171 -11.01 -14.60 -13.79
C GLN A 171 -11.85 -15.31 -12.73
N LEU A 172 -11.27 -15.62 -11.56
CA LEU A 172 -11.99 -16.28 -10.47
C LEU A 172 -13.08 -15.36 -9.88
N ALA A 173 -12.84 -14.05 -9.83
CA ALA A 173 -13.85 -13.07 -9.42
C ALA A 173 -15.03 -13.05 -10.40
N GLN A 174 -14.78 -13.06 -11.72
CA GLN A 174 -15.83 -13.12 -12.75
C GLN A 174 -16.64 -14.43 -12.68
N GLN A 175 -16.01 -15.52 -12.25
CA GLN A 175 -16.67 -16.83 -12.06
C GLN A 175 -17.48 -16.91 -10.75
N GLY A 176 -17.42 -15.90 -9.90
CA GLY A 176 -18.07 -15.90 -8.59
C GLY A 176 -17.55 -16.98 -7.63
N ASN A 177 -16.28 -17.36 -7.73
CA ASN A 177 -15.68 -18.42 -6.92
C ASN A 177 -15.38 -17.96 -5.47
N THR A 178 -16.42 -17.79 -4.67
CA THR A 178 -16.33 -17.29 -3.29
C THR A 178 -15.48 -18.19 -2.40
N GLU A 179 -15.55 -19.51 -2.57
CA GLU A 179 -14.78 -20.48 -1.80
C GLU A 179 -13.26 -20.25 -1.95
N PHE A 180 -12.80 -19.98 -3.18
CA PHE A 180 -11.41 -19.67 -3.41
C PHE A 180 -10.99 -18.42 -2.64
N PHE A 181 -11.78 -17.35 -2.67
CA PHE A 181 -11.46 -16.10 -1.99
C PHE A 181 -11.45 -16.26 -0.48
N GLU A 182 -12.42 -16.94 0.11
CA GLU A 182 -12.43 -17.21 1.55
C GLU A 182 -11.24 -18.05 1.98
N ASN A 183 -10.93 -19.13 1.29
CA ASN A 183 -9.82 -20.03 1.64
C ASN A 183 -8.45 -19.35 1.52
N ASN A 184 -8.29 -18.41 0.59
CA ASN A 184 -6.98 -17.79 0.31
C ASN A 184 -6.77 -16.43 0.97
N PHE A 185 -7.83 -15.64 1.24
CA PHE A 185 -7.69 -14.26 1.68
C PHE A 185 -8.28 -13.95 3.06
N LYS A 186 -9.11 -14.83 3.61
CA LYS A 186 -9.74 -14.60 4.93
C LYS A 186 -8.69 -14.32 6.01
N ASN A 187 -8.88 -13.21 6.73
CA ASN A 187 -8.01 -12.73 7.80
C ASN A 187 -6.56 -12.41 7.35
N LYS A 188 -6.31 -12.17 6.05
CA LYS A 188 -4.97 -11.86 5.55
C LYS A 188 -4.81 -10.38 5.18
N MET A 189 -3.56 -9.95 5.14
CA MET A 189 -3.12 -8.74 4.46
C MET A 189 -2.84 -9.10 3.01
N VAL A 190 -3.42 -8.38 2.08
CA VAL A 190 -3.26 -8.60 0.64
C VAL A 190 -2.60 -7.38 0.03
N LEU A 191 -1.46 -7.57 -0.66
CA LEU A 191 -0.78 -6.51 -1.39
C LEU A 191 -1.04 -6.71 -2.88
N ILE A 192 -1.48 -5.66 -3.56
CA ILE A 192 -1.69 -5.63 -5.01
C ILE A 192 -0.75 -4.59 -5.59
N GLY A 193 0.19 -5.03 -6.40
CA GLY A 193 1.19 -4.15 -6.99
C GLY A 193 1.82 -4.73 -8.25
N PRO A 194 2.65 -3.95 -8.98
CA PRO A 194 3.36 -4.43 -10.14
C PRO A 194 4.40 -5.48 -9.74
N GLY A 195 4.40 -6.62 -10.40
CA GLY A 195 5.31 -7.74 -10.14
C GLY A 195 6.24 -8.07 -11.31
N ASN A 196 6.37 -7.17 -12.30
CA ASN A 196 7.20 -7.44 -13.47
C ASN A 196 8.60 -6.83 -13.33
N ILE A 197 9.59 -7.44 -13.99
CA ILE A 197 11.00 -7.02 -13.98
C ILE A 197 11.24 -5.63 -14.62
N TYR A 198 10.27 -5.10 -15.35
CA TYR A 198 10.38 -3.80 -16.02
C TYR A 198 9.89 -2.64 -15.15
N SER A 199 9.31 -2.90 -13.97
CA SER A 199 8.76 -1.87 -13.08
C SER A 199 9.80 -1.01 -12.37
N GLN A 200 11.11 -1.29 -12.51
CA GLN A 200 12.22 -0.65 -11.79
C GLN A 200 12.12 -0.74 -10.25
N ASP A 201 11.21 -1.55 -9.73
CA ASP A 201 10.96 -1.71 -8.29
C ASP A 201 11.89 -2.77 -7.65
N PHE A 202 12.69 -3.44 -8.47
CA PHE A 202 13.69 -4.38 -7.98
C PHE A 202 14.87 -3.63 -7.37
N LYS A 203 15.02 -3.77 -6.06
CA LYS A 203 16.13 -3.18 -5.31
C LYS A 203 16.93 -4.29 -4.63
N PRO A 204 18.26 -4.17 -4.59
CA PRO A 204 19.09 -5.11 -3.84
C PRO A 204 18.69 -5.15 -2.36
N THR A 205 18.58 -6.35 -1.83
CA THR A 205 18.34 -6.59 -0.41
C THR A 205 19.46 -7.50 0.13
N PRO A 206 19.59 -7.71 1.44
CA PRO A 206 20.58 -8.65 1.98
C PRO A 206 20.48 -10.08 1.44
N TYR A 207 19.35 -10.46 0.85
CA TYR A 207 19.16 -11.77 0.19
C TYR A 207 19.46 -11.75 -1.31
N TYR A 208 19.69 -10.57 -1.88
CA TYR A 208 20.07 -10.46 -3.29
C TYR A 208 21.56 -10.80 -3.41
N ARG A 209 21.88 -11.97 -3.97
CA ARG A 209 23.23 -12.28 -4.45
C ARG A 209 23.22 -12.10 -5.96
N SER A 210 24.05 -11.18 -6.45
CA SER A 210 24.34 -10.97 -7.87
C SER A 210 24.81 -12.27 -8.53
#